data_fb2dcee69a747a51a86a0422d5d27724
#
_entry.id   fb2dcee69a747a51a86a0422d5d27724
#
_cell.length_a   1.000
_cell.length_b   1.000
_cell.length_c   1.000
_cell.angle_alpha   90.00
_cell.angle_beta   90.00
_cell.angle_gamma   90.00
#
_symmetry.space_group_name_H-M   'P 1'
#
loop_
_entity.id
_entity.type
_entity.pdbx_description
1 polymer ?
#
loop_
_entity_poly.entity_id
_entity_poly.type
_entity_poly.pdbx_seq_one_letter_code
_entity_poly.pdbx_strand_id
1 'polypeptide(L)'
;MAGKNECKSMGAYDYIVVGAGSAGCVLANRLSEDATVLLLEAGGEDDYIWTKIPVGYLYCMGNPRVDWGFKTEAEAGLNGRALDYPRGKVLGGCSSINGMIYMRGQANDYDAWRDMGNLGWGWDDVLPYFKKSEDYYAGADDYHGSGGEWRVEKQRL
;
A
#
# COMPACT_ATOMS: atom_id res chain seq x y z
N MET A 1 -37.25 -0.45 19.85
CA MET A 1 -37.41 0.48 18.71
C MET A 1 -36.03 0.66 18.10
N ALA A 2 -35.77 0.05 16.93
CA ALA A 2 -34.53 0.25 16.22
C ALA A 2 -34.55 1.66 15.62
N GLY A 3 -33.66 2.53 16.10
CA GLY A 3 -33.48 3.85 15.51
C GLY A 3 -33.15 3.72 14.03
N LYS A 4 -33.91 4.38 13.17
CA LYS A 4 -33.57 4.52 11.77
C LYS A 4 -32.26 5.29 11.71
N ASN A 5 -31.15 4.61 11.33
CA ASN A 5 -29.95 5.29 10.91
C ASN A 5 -30.28 6.06 9.63
N GLU A 6 -30.51 7.35 9.76
CA GLU A 6 -30.61 8.22 8.60
C GLU A 6 -29.22 8.30 7.95
N CYS A 7 -29.09 7.77 6.74
CA CYS A 7 -27.90 7.98 5.92
C CYS A 7 -27.79 9.46 5.58
N LYS A 8 -26.77 10.13 6.09
CA LYS A 8 -26.44 11.49 5.66
C LYS A 8 -25.70 11.42 4.33
N SER A 9 -26.17 12.15 3.33
CA SER A 9 -25.41 12.32 2.08
C SER A 9 -24.13 13.13 2.38
N MET A 10 -22.99 12.63 1.92
CA MET A 10 -21.70 13.32 1.98
C MET A 10 -21.43 14.17 0.73
N GLY A 11 -22.36 14.26 -0.20
CA GLY A 11 -22.21 14.96 -1.47
C GLY A 11 -22.16 14.01 -2.67
N ALA A 12 -21.83 14.58 -3.83
CA ALA A 12 -21.56 13.85 -5.07
C ALA A 12 -20.09 14.03 -5.43
N TYR A 13 -19.46 12.96 -5.86
CA TYR A 13 -18.05 12.92 -6.23
C TYR A 13 -17.92 12.18 -7.56
N ASP A 14 -16.92 12.55 -8.37
CA ASP A 14 -16.63 11.87 -9.62
C ASP A 14 -16.07 10.46 -9.36
N TYR A 15 -15.27 10.31 -8.29
CA TYR A 15 -14.70 9.02 -7.87
C TYR A 15 -14.81 8.81 -6.37
N ILE A 16 -15.03 7.56 -5.98
CA ILE A 16 -14.97 7.12 -4.59
C ILE A 16 -13.88 6.05 -4.51
N VAL A 17 -12.81 6.34 -3.77
CA VAL A 17 -11.71 5.40 -3.50
C VAL A 17 -11.90 4.80 -2.11
N VAL A 18 -12.01 3.50 -2.03
CA VAL A 18 -12.23 2.77 -0.76
C VAL A 18 -10.92 2.17 -0.29
N GLY A 19 -10.43 2.65 0.83
CA GLY A 19 -9.15 2.31 1.45
C GLY A 19 -8.03 3.27 1.05
N ALA A 20 -7.48 3.98 2.05
CA ALA A 20 -6.34 4.87 1.91
C ALA A 20 -5.00 4.14 2.14
N GLY A 21 -4.88 2.92 1.62
CA GLY A 21 -3.62 2.19 1.57
C GLY A 21 -2.74 2.66 0.41
N SER A 22 -1.65 1.93 0.13
CA SER A 22 -0.66 2.29 -0.90
C SER A 22 -1.29 2.57 -2.27
N ALA A 23 -2.20 1.70 -2.72
CA ALA A 23 -2.88 1.86 -4.00
C ALA A 23 -3.91 3.01 -3.99
N GLY A 24 -4.72 3.10 -2.92
CA GLY A 24 -5.76 4.13 -2.79
C GLY A 24 -5.19 5.53 -2.69
N CYS A 25 -4.08 5.71 -2.00
CA CYS A 25 -3.38 7.01 -1.94
C CYS A 25 -2.90 7.44 -3.33
N VAL A 26 -2.32 6.54 -4.13
CA VAL A 26 -1.89 6.84 -5.51
C VAL A 26 -3.09 7.19 -6.38
N LEU A 27 -4.17 6.41 -6.31
CA LEU A 27 -5.39 6.69 -7.10
C LEU A 27 -6.00 8.04 -6.71
N ALA A 28 -6.15 8.30 -5.41
CA ALA A 28 -6.71 9.57 -4.95
C ALA A 28 -5.85 10.76 -5.39
N ASN A 29 -4.52 10.64 -5.29
CA ASN A 29 -3.60 11.68 -5.74
C ASN A 29 -3.75 11.96 -7.24
N ARG A 30 -3.71 10.94 -8.08
CA ARG A 30 -3.76 11.12 -9.54
C ARG A 30 -5.13 11.57 -10.04
N LEU A 31 -6.20 10.99 -9.53
CA LEU A 31 -7.56 11.34 -9.95
C LEU A 31 -7.99 12.75 -9.50
N SER A 32 -7.45 13.22 -8.37
CA SER A 32 -7.78 14.56 -7.85
C SER A 32 -7.14 15.72 -8.63
N GLU A 33 -6.27 15.43 -9.60
CA GLU A 33 -5.73 16.46 -10.50
C GLU A 33 -6.85 17.08 -11.37
N ASP A 34 -7.82 16.26 -11.80
CA ASP A 34 -8.86 16.69 -12.76
C ASP A 34 -10.30 16.41 -12.28
N ALA A 35 -10.48 15.81 -11.10
CA ALA A 35 -11.78 15.34 -10.63
C ALA A 35 -11.96 15.50 -9.11
N THR A 36 -13.21 15.45 -8.65
CA THR A 36 -13.52 15.38 -7.23
C THR A 36 -13.44 13.94 -6.74
N VAL A 37 -12.66 13.70 -5.70
CA VAL A 37 -12.42 12.35 -5.17
C VAL A 37 -12.79 12.28 -3.70
N LEU A 38 -13.61 11.29 -3.34
CA LEU A 38 -13.84 10.91 -1.96
C LEU A 38 -12.96 9.71 -1.62
N LEU A 39 -12.01 9.89 -0.69
CA LEU A 39 -11.20 8.81 -0.15
C LEU A 39 -11.76 8.36 1.19
N LEU A 40 -12.13 7.08 1.30
CA LEU A 40 -12.66 6.46 2.51
C LEU A 40 -11.60 5.55 3.14
N GLU A 41 -11.35 5.74 4.44
CA GLU A 41 -10.43 4.90 5.21
C GLU A 41 -11.15 4.36 6.45
N ALA A 42 -10.93 3.08 6.76
CA ALA A 42 -11.53 2.42 7.93
C ALA A 42 -10.75 2.68 9.22
N GLY A 43 -9.45 2.99 9.09
CA GLY A 43 -8.58 3.34 10.20
C GLY A 43 -8.62 4.82 10.56
N GLY A 44 -7.80 5.18 11.54
CA GLY A 44 -7.57 6.57 11.91
C GLY A 44 -6.45 7.24 11.10
N GLU A 45 -6.11 8.44 11.54
CA GLU A 45 -4.94 9.17 11.01
C GLU A 45 -3.63 8.47 11.39
N ASP A 46 -2.58 8.71 10.61
CA ASP A 46 -1.24 8.15 10.82
C ASP A 46 -0.41 8.94 11.85
N ASP A 47 -1.08 9.44 12.89
CA ASP A 47 -0.51 10.27 13.95
C ASP A 47 0.20 9.48 15.07
N TYR A 48 0.18 8.14 14.99
CA TYR A 48 0.84 7.29 15.96
C TYR A 48 2.35 7.40 15.84
N ILE A 49 3.04 7.75 16.93
CA ILE A 49 4.49 8.06 16.92
C ILE A 49 5.33 6.94 16.28
N TRP A 50 4.95 5.69 16.47
CA TRP A 50 5.70 4.56 15.93
C TRP A 50 5.56 4.38 14.40
N THR A 51 4.57 4.99 13.77
CA THR A 51 4.49 5.05 12.30
C THR A 51 5.52 6.02 11.70
N LYS A 52 6.10 6.92 12.51
CA LYS A 52 7.07 7.94 12.09
C LYS A 52 8.52 7.56 12.38
N ILE A 53 8.75 6.48 13.12
CA ILE A 53 10.08 6.03 13.51
C ILE A 53 10.38 4.70 12.80
N PRO A 54 11.52 4.57 12.07
CA PRO A 54 11.81 3.37 11.26
C PRO A 54 11.67 2.04 12.02
N VAL A 55 12.22 1.93 13.24
CA VAL A 55 12.07 0.72 14.07
C VAL A 55 10.66 0.53 14.62
N GLY A 56 9.81 1.55 14.50
CA GLY A 56 8.45 1.59 15.05
C GLY A 56 7.50 0.57 14.45
N TYR A 57 7.80 0.02 13.25
CA TYR A 57 6.98 -1.02 12.66
C TYR A 57 6.79 -2.24 13.59
N LEU A 58 7.77 -2.54 14.45
CA LEU A 58 7.69 -3.60 15.45
C LEU A 58 6.59 -3.34 16.51
N TYR A 59 6.26 -2.08 16.76
CA TYR A 59 5.21 -1.67 17.69
C TYR A 59 3.86 -1.41 17.01
N CYS A 60 3.85 -1.41 15.68
CA CYS A 60 2.63 -1.25 14.88
C CYS A 60 1.97 -2.60 14.59
N MET A 61 2.77 -3.64 14.31
CA MET A 61 2.25 -4.99 14.05
C MET A 61 1.55 -5.56 15.29
N GLY A 62 0.30 -6.02 15.10
CA GLY A 62 -0.57 -6.53 16.16
C GLY A 62 -1.15 -5.45 17.08
N ASN A 63 -0.87 -4.18 16.84
CA ASN A 63 -1.43 -3.08 17.62
C ASN A 63 -2.82 -2.68 17.07
N PRO A 64 -3.91 -2.84 17.86
CA PRO A 64 -5.27 -2.60 17.38
C PRO A 64 -5.55 -1.13 16.98
N ARG A 65 -4.67 -0.19 17.34
CA ARG A 65 -4.76 1.20 16.91
C ARG A 65 -4.51 1.35 15.40
N VAL A 66 -3.62 0.53 14.83
CA VAL A 66 -3.12 0.71 13.46
C VAL A 66 -3.08 -0.60 12.65
N ASP A 67 -3.46 -1.72 13.24
CA ASP A 67 -3.47 -3.05 12.61
C ASP A 67 -4.86 -3.70 12.73
N TRP A 68 -5.29 -4.38 11.67
CA TRP A 68 -6.50 -5.18 11.67
C TRP A 68 -6.42 -6.41 12.57
N GLY A 69 -5.21 -6.89 12.86
CA GLY A 69 -4.96 -8.09 13.68
C GLY A 69 -5.41 -9.39 13.02
N PHE A 70 -5.34 -9.50 11.70
CA PHE A 70 -5.71 -10.71 10.98
C PHE A 70 -4.75 -11.86 11.27
N LYS A 71 -5.29 -13.08 11.15
CA LYS A 71 -4.52 -14.33 11.17
C LYS A 71 -4.89 -15.18 9.97
N THR A 72 -3.94 -15.94 9.48
CA THR A 72 -4.23 -16.97 8.47
C THR A 72 -5.02 -18.12 9.08
N GLU A 73 -5.67 -18.92 8.23
CA GLU A 73 -6.12 -20.24 8.65
C GLU A 73 -4.93 -21.13 9.01
N ALA A 74 -5.20 -22.16 9.79
CA ALA A 74 -4.17 -23.14 10.15
C ALA A 74 -3.81 -24.02 8.94
N GLU A 75 -2.52 -24.06 8.60
CA GLU A 75 -2.01 -24.75 7.42
C GLU A 75 -1.26 -26.04 7.79
N ALA A 76 -1.60 -27.13 7.13
CA ALA A 76 -0.93 -28.44 7.35
C ALA A 76 0.58 -28.36 7.04
N GLY A 77 0.97 -27.65 5.98
CA GLY A 77 2.38 -27.40 5.62
C GLY A 77 3.17 -26.58 6.63
N LEU A 78 2.49 -25.94 7.58
CA LEU A 78 3.08 -25.17 8.69
C LEU A 78 2.90 -25.87 10.04
N ASN A 79 2.75 -27.20 10.05
CA ASN A 79 2.47 -28.00 11.25
C ASN A 79 1.20 -27.55 12.01
N GLY A 80 0.15 -27.19 11.28
CA GLY A 80 -1.12 -26.74 11.85
C GLY A 80 -1.09 -25.35 12.47
N ARG A 81 -0.07 -24.53 12.18
CA ARG A 81 0.01 -23.16 12.71
C ARG A 81 -0.81 -22.19 11.88
N ALA A 82 -1.49 -21.27 12.57
CA ALA A 82 -1.95 -20.01 12.03
C ALA A 82 -0.87 -18.94 12.23
N LEU A 83 -0.67 -18.08 11.26
CA LEU A 83 0.30 -16.99 11.32
C LEU A 83 -0.41 -15.65 11.51
N ASP A 84 0.18 -14.75 12.27
CA ASP A 84 -0.25 -13.36 12.30
C ASP A 84 -0.03 -12.74 10.90
N TYR A 85 -1.03 -12.01 10.43
CA TYR A 85 -1.03 -11.40 9.11
C TYR A 85 -1.29 -9.89 9.21
N PRO A 86 -0.29 -9.10 9.64
CA PRO A 86 -0.45 -7.68 9.87
C PRO A 86 -0.93 -6.95 8.62
N ARG A 87 -1.96 -6.11 8.79
CA ARG A 87 -2.51 -5.23 7.75
C ARG A 87 -2.85 -3.89 8.36
N GLY A 88 -2.36 -2.82 7.77
CA GLY A 88 -2.60 -1.47 8.28
C GLY A 88 -4.07 -1.10 8.28
N LYS A 89 -4.56 -0.65 9.44
CA LYS A 89 -5.86 -0.03 9.65
C LYS A 89 -5.64 1.43 10.05
N VAL A 90 -5.15 2.20 9.11
CA VAL A 90 -4.66 3.57 9.32
C VAL A 90 -4.50 4.23 7.95
N LEU A 91 -4.55 5.55 7.91
CA LEU A 91 -4.21 6.31 6.71
C LEU A 91 -2.82 5.91 6.21
N GLY A 92 -2.69 5.58 4.92
CA GLY A 92 -1.49 4.96 4.34
C GLY A 92 -1.49 3.42 4.38
N GLY A 93 -2.39 2.79 5.16
CA GLY A 93 -2.53 1.34 5.22
C GLY A 93 -1.22 0.64 5.60
N CYS A 94 -0.85 -0.40 4.82
CA CYS A 94 0.38 -1.14 5.07
C CYS A 94 1.65 -0.30 4.83
N SER A 95 1.59 0.78 4.03
CA SER A 95 2.75 1.68 3.87
C SER A 95 3.12 2.39 5.17
N SER A 96 2.16 2.58 6.09
CA SER A 96 2.40 3.22 7.39
C SER A 96 2.94 2.26 8.45
N ILE A 97 2.87 0.93 8.25
CA ILE A 97 3.28 -0.07 9.25
C ILE A 97 4.27 -1.11 8.73
N ASN A 98 4.72 -1.03 7.48
CA ASN A 98 5.65 -2.00 6.89
C ASN A 98 7.09 -1.80 7.41
N GLY A 99 7.96 -2.77 7.12
CA GLY A 99 9.38 -2.73 7.48
C GLY A 99 10.25 -1.91 6.53
N MET A 100 9.67 -1.11 5.62
CA MET A 100 10.35 -0.18 4.71
C MET A 100 11.40 -0.82 3.80
N ILE A 101 11.21 -2.07 3.42
CA ILE A 101 12.07 -2.74 2.44
C ILE A 101 11.46 -2.52 1.06
N TYR A 102 12.19 -1.82 0.19
CA TYR A 102 11.80 -1.61 -1.18
C TYR A 102 12.36 -2.73 -2.05
N MET A 103 11.47 -3.59 -2.55
CA MET A 103 11.82 -4.69 -3.44
C MET A 103 10.80 -4.77 -4.58
N ARG A 104 11.28 -5.18 -5.76
CA ARG A 104 10.45 -5.51 -6.91
C ARG A 104 10.52 -7.00 -7.18
N GLY A 105 9.53 -7.54 -7.88
CA GLY A 105 9.63 -8.85 -8.48
C GLY A 105 10.74 -8.91 -9.53
N GLN A 106 11.19 -10.09 -9.88
CA GLN A 106 12.10 -10.31 -11.00
C GLN A 106 11.34 -10.16 -12.33
N ALA A 107 12.06 -9.88 -13.41
CA ALA A 107 11.46 -9.77 -14.75
C ALA A 107 10.58 -10.99 -15.09
N ASN A 108 11.07 -12.20 -14.77
CA ASN A 108 10.33 -13.44 -15.02
C ASN A 108 8.99 -13.54 -14.27
N ASP A 109 8.83 -12.88 -13.12
CA ASP A 109 7.55 -12.90 -12.39
C ASP A 109 6.47 -12.17 -13.19
N TYR A 110 6.80 -11.02 -13.77
CA TYR A 110 5.89 -10.22 -14.59
C TYR A 110 5.67 -10.85 -15.97
N ASP A 111 6.73 -11.37 -16.58
CA ASP A 111 6.62 -12.08 -17.85
C ASP A 111 5.73 -13.33 -17.73
N ALA A 112 5.81 -14.05 -16.62
CA ALA A 112 4.90 -15.16 -16.34
C ALA A 112 3.43 -14.69 -16.24
N TRP A 113 3.17 -13.52 -15.68
CA TRP A 113 1.80 -12.96 -15.67
C TRP A 113 1.32 -12.67 -17.09
N ARG A 114 2.14 -12.02 -17.92
CA ARG A 114 1.83 -11.80 -19.34
C ARG A 114 1.55 -13.11 -20.06
N ASP A 115 2.37 -14.13 -19.84
CA ASP A 115 2.28 -15.43 -20.53
C ASP A 115 1.05 -16.23 -20.09
N MET A 116 0.49 -15.94 -18.89
CA MET A 116 -0.82 -16.43 -18.46
C MET A 116 -2.00 -15.69 -19.12
N GLY A 117 -1.75 -14.74 -20.02
CA GLY A 117 -2.77 -13.99 -20.76
C GLY A 117 -3.03 -12.57 -20.23
N ASN A 118 -2.28 -12.11 -19.24
CA ASN A 118 -2.40 -10.73 -18.72
C ASN A 118 -1.52 -9.78 -19.55
N LEU A 119 -1.96 -9.47 -20.75
CA LEU A 119 -1.23 -8.57 -21.65
C LEU A 119 -1.05 -7.19 -21.03
N GLY A 120 0.14 -6.59 -21.20
CA GLY A 120 0.50 -5.31 -20.59
C GLY A 120 1.05 -5.45 -19.16
N TRP A 121 1.29 -6.67 -18.66
CA TRP A 121 1.87 -6.94 -17.35
C TRP A 121 3.26 -7.57 -17.41
N GLY A 122 3.89 -7.65 -18.60
CA GLY A 122 5.27 -8.09 -18.72
C GLY A 122 6.25 -7.07 -18.13
N TRP A 123 7.49 -7.51 -17.93
CA TRP A 123 8.52 -6.66 -17.31
C TRP A 123 8.69 -5.32 -18.03
N ASP A 124 8.78 -5.34 -19.36
CA ASP A 124 8.96 -4.12 -20.14
C ASP A 124 7.74 -3.18 -20.07
N ASP A 125 6.55 -3.73 -19.81
CA ASP A 125 5.32 -2.94 -19.62
C ASP A 125 5.29 -2.26 -18.25
N VAL A 126 5.73 -2.94 -17.18
CA VAL A 126 5.59 -2.45 -15.80
C VAL A 126 6.81 -1.63 -15.33
N LEU A 127 8.00 -1.87 -15.84
CA LEU A 127 9.23 -1.17 -15.46
C LEU A 127 9.11 0.37 -15.59
N PRO A 128 8.52 0.94 -16.65
CA PRO A 128 8.34 2.39 -16.77
C PRO A 128 7.53 2.99 -15.61
N TYR A 129 6.54 2.27 -15.09
CA TYR A 129 5.72 2.73 -13.95
C TYR A 129 6.48 2.65 -12.64
N PHE A 130 7.31 1.64 -12.43
CA PHE A 130 8.22 1.60 -11.27
C PHE A 130 9.17 2.79 -11.30
N LYS A 131 9.80 3.06 -12.44
CA LYS A 131 10.71 4.20 -12.62
C LYS A 131 10.00 5.54 -12.45
N LYS A 132 8.76 5.67 -12.94
CA LYS A 132 7.97 6.91 -12.82
C LYS A 132 7.69 7.28 -11.36
N SER A 133 7.42 6.28 -10.52
CA SER A 133 7.07 6.51 -9.11
C SER A 133 8.28 6.72 -8.20
N GLU A 134 9.47 6.28 -8.61
CA GLU A 134 10.67 6.20 -7.79
C GLU A 134 11.53 7.46 -7.85
N ASP A 135 12.08 7.83 -6.70
CA ASP A 135 13.22 8.75 -6.59
C ASP A 135 14.36 8.00 -5.88
N TYR A 136 15.19 7.32 -6.66
CA TYR A 136 16.26 6.47 -6.16
C TYR A 136 17.46 7.28 -5.69
N TYR A 137 18.03 6.96 -4.52
CA TYR A 137 19.11 7.72 -3.88
C TYR A 137 20.39 7.86 -4.74
N ALA A 138 20.68 6.90 -5.61
CA ALA A 138 21.84 6.91 -6.49
C ALA A 138 21.58 7.52 -7.87
N GLY A 139 20.36 8.02 -8.10
CA GLY A 139 19.94 8.57 -9.39
C GLY A 139 19.33 7.51 -10.32
N ALA A 140 18.94 7.95 -11.51
CA ALA A 140 18.33 7.08 -12.51
C ALA A 140 19.35 6.18 -13.19
N ASP A 141 18.94 4.94 -13.50
CA ASP A 141 19.67 3.98 -14.32
C ASP A 141 18.69 3.15 -15.18
N ASP A 142 19.12 2.02 -15.73
CA ASP A 142 18.27 1.16 -16.55
C ASP A 142 17.08 0.60 -15.76
N TYR A 143 17.20 0.42 -14.46
CA TYR A 143 16.20 -0.18 -13.59
C TYR A 143 15.55 0.82 -12.62
N HIS A 144 16.19 1.92 -12.31
CA HIS A 144 15.77 2.89 -11.30
C HIS A 144 15.33 4.22 -11.90
N GLY A 145 14.35 4.85 -11.24
CA GLY A 145 13.87 6.17 -11.57
C GLY A 145 14.46 7.25 -10.65
N SER A 146 14.31 8.51 -11.06
CA SER A 146 14.67 9.68 -10.27
C SER A 146 13.60 10.75 -10.42
N GLY A 147 13.35 11.51 -9.35
CA GLY A 147 12.37 12.58 -9.34
C GLY A 147 10.91 12.13 -9.20
N GLY A 148 10.64 10.85 -8.99
CA GLY A 148 9.32 10.35 -8.60
C GLY A 148 8.99 10.70 -7.15
N GLU A 149 7.75 10.47 -6.75
CA GLU A 149 7.27 10.86 -5.42
C GLU A 149 7.73 9.92 -4.30
N TRP A 150 8.15 8.71 -4.65
CA TRP A 150 8.57 7.69 -3.71
C TRP A 150 10.08 7.70 -3.53
N ARG A 151 10.54 8.35 -2.46
CA ARG A 151 11.94 8.39 -2.11
C ARG A 151 12.43 7.03 -1.62
N VAL A 152 13.47 6.49 -2.29
CA VAL A 152 14.15 5.25 -1.93
C VAL A 152 15.56 5.58 -1.47
N GLU A 153 15.86 5.32 -0.20
CA GLU A 153 17.14 5.62 0.43
C GLU A 153 17.95 4.37 0.71
N LYS A 154 19.27 4.51 0.73
CA LYS A 154 20.15 3.48 1.25
C LYS A 154 20.02 3.41 2.76
N GLN A 155 19.78 2.22 3.28
CA GLN A 155 19.75 1.99 4.73
C GLN A 155 21.07 2.42 5.36
N ARG A 156 20.98 3.16 6.45
CA ARG A 156 22.13 3.54 7.28
C ARG A 156 22.13 2.62 8.51
N LEU A 157 23.09 1.75 8.58
CA LEU A 157 23.36 0.89 9.74
C LEU A 157 24.36 1.57 10.67
#